data_21a30f46b88715396e97326c3eee6a50
#
_entry.id   21a30f46b88715396e97326c3eee6a50
#
_cell.length_a   1.000
_cell.length_b   1.000
_cell.length_c   1.000
_cell.angle_alpha   90.00
_cell.angle_beta   90.00
_cell.angle_gamma   90.00
#
_symmetry.space_group_name_H-M   'P 1'
#
loop_
_entity.id
_entity.type
_entity.pdbx_description
1 polymer ?
#
loop_
_entity_poly.entity_id
_entity_poly.type
_entity_poly.pdbx_seq_one_letter_code
_entity_poly.pdbx_strand_id
1 'polypeptide(L)'
;MTTLIITLPIEPPLATAQFDYVLTPDGRTVTGHSRVPIALLPPAPNGEIVAVVPAQALSWHSVQLPRGTLSKNFLSESSSPRLRAILDGLLEERLLDDPAQLHFALAPGARDDAPVWVAVCDRAWLRTALQTLEQAGRPVSRIVPEFAPLGVVAGMATRVGSAEADAYGDRFGGGNVDSNGAVPDEALHVIGTPESAHIVFANASGVTVLPLSHTSVALAAWPQGSAILAEPAVAALAEGFFQRPAGLQQNAQRWLRAAQSDWDLAQFDLVNSGRTRTWKRAAGLWKALWQAPRWRAARWAVGALAVVNLLGLNAWAWKERTSLDEKRLAVREVLTRTFPGVKVVVDAPVQMARELAVLRQATGGASNGDFETIVASFGALALAGSAPSAIEYVANEVRLKGLGLAASQMADAAGKLKTQGYAVRAEGDSVFIKPEADSGFAVQGKP
;
A
#
# COMPACT_ATOMS: atom_id res chain seq x y z
N MET A 1 2.70 12.36 18.70
CA MET A 1 2.42 13.06 17.43
C MET A 1 1.29 14.02 17.68
N THR A 2 1.43 15.28 17.33
CA THR A 2 0.36 16.26 17.55
C THR A 2 -0.78 16.01 16.57
N THR A 3 -2.01 15.86 17.07
CA THR A 3 -3.21 15.74 16.24
C THR A 3 -3.95 17.06 16.26
N LEU A 4 -4.29 17.56 15.07
CA LEU A 4 -5.16 18.71 14.88
C LEU A 4 -6.56 18.23 14.53
N ILE A 5 -7.53 18.51 15.36
CA ILE A 5 -8.94 18.19 15.15
C ILE A 5 -9.63 19.47 14.70
N ILE A 6 -10.34 19.43 13.58
CA ILE A 6 -11.03 20.59 12.98
C ILE A 6 -12.49 20.24 12.80
N THR A 7 -13.40 21.03 13.32
CA THR A 7 -14.84 20.86 13.08
C THR A 7 -15.24 21.56 11.79
N LEU A 8 -15.93 20.83 10.91
CA LEU A 8 -16.41 21.41 9.65
C LEU A 8 -17.60 22.32 9.90
N PRO A 9 -17.65 23.52 9.28
CA PRO A 9 -18.80 24.39 9.39
C PRO A 9 -20.00 23.79 8.65
N ILE A 10 -21.21 23.98 9.16
CA ILE A 10 -22.46 23.49 8.54
C ILE A 10 -22.71 24.20 7.21
N GLU A 11 -22.49 25.48 7.16
CA GLU A 11 -22.56 26.25 5.92
C GLU A 11 -21.30 26.02 5.07
N PRO A 12 -21.42 26.03 3.73
CA PRO A 12 -20.27 25.94 2.86
C PRO A 12 -19.23 27.00 3.23
N PRO A 13 -17.95 26.61 3.45
CA PRO A 13 -16.96 27.55 3.95
C PRO A 13 -16.65 28.62 2.90
N LEU A 14 -17.05 29.83 3.18
CA LEU A 14 -16.61 31.04 2.47
C LEU A 14 -15.17 31.39 2.91
N ALA A 15 -14.50 32.26 2.17
CA ALA A 15 -13.14 32.69 2.48
C ALA A 15 -12.97 33.28 3.91
N THR A 16 -14.04 33.77 4.50
CA THR A 16 -14.10 34.31 5.86
C THR A 16 -14.58 33.31 6.91
N ALA A 17 -14.84 32.05 6.52
CA ALA A 17 -15.33 31.03 7.45
C ALA A 17 -14.35 30.81 8.59
N GLN A 18 -14.92 30.71 9.79
CA GLN A 18 -14.16 30.36 10.99
C GLN A 18 -14.29 28.87 11.25
N PHE A 19 -13.18 28.26 11.67
CA PHE A 19 -13.09 26.85 12.01
C PHE A 19 -12.78 26.70 13.48
N ASP A 20 -13.55 25.87 14.14
CA ASP A 20 -13.21 25.42 15.50
C ASP A 20 -12.15 24.35 15.40
N TYR A 21 -11.12 24.43 16.25
CA TYR A 21 -10.08 23.42 16.29
C TYR A 21 -9.70 23.02 17.71
N VAL A 22 -9.14 21.82 17.82
CA VAL A 22 -8.53 21.29 19.04
C VAL A 22 -7.16 20.75 18.70
N LEU A 23 -6.17 21.08 19.52
CA LEU A 23 -4.82 20.48 19.48
C LEU A 23 -4.66 19.48 20.60
N THR A 24 -4.16 18.31 20.26
CA THR A 24 -3.84 17.27 21.22
C THR A 24 -2.50 16.59 20.86
N PRO A 25 -1.56 16.44 21.82
CA PRO A 25 -0.28 15.77 21.60
C PRO A 25 -0.38 14.25 21.64
N ASP A 26 -1.33 13.72 22.39
CA ASP A 26 -1.48 12.30 22.73
C ASP A 26 -2.84 11.70 22.35
N GLY A 27 -3.74 12.50 21.81
CA GLY A 27 -5.12 12.11 21.49
C GLY A 27 -6.00 11.98 22.76
N ARG A 28 -5.55 12.43 23.94
CA ARG A 28 -6.28 12.33 25.21
C ARG A 28 -6.42 13.64 25.93
N THR A 29 -5.42 14.50 25.84
CA THR A 29 -5.38 15.81 26.49
C THR A 29 -5.53 16.93 25.49
N VAL A 30 -6.32 17.95 25.84
CA VAL A 30 -6.47 19.17 25.03
C VAL A 30 -5.40 20.17 25.46
N THR A 31 -4.51 20.56 24.55
CA THR A 31 -3.50 21.59 24.81
C THR A 31 -3.86 22.96 24.28
N GLY A 32 -4.81 23.03 23.35
CA GLY A 32 -5.30 24.28 22.80
C GLY A 32 -6.60 24.07 22.04
N HIS A 33 -7.51 25.02 22.14
CA HIS A 33 -8.74 25.07 21.35
C HIS A 33 -9.10 26.53 21.09
N SER A 34 -9.61 26.81 19.91
CA SER A 34 -10.09 28.15 19.56
C SER A 34 -10.92 28.09 18.27
N ARG A 35 -11.57 29.20 17.98
CA ARG A 35 -12.27 29.43 16.71
C ARG A 35 -11.52 30.48 15.92
N VAL A 36 -11.03 30.15 14.75
CA VAL A 36 -10.15 30.99 13.95
C VAL A 36 -10.47 30.89 12.45
N PRO A 37 -10.16 31.93 11.65
CA PRO A 37 -10.13 31.78 10.20
C PRO A 37 -9.17 30.70 9.75
N ILE A 38 -9.42 30.08 8.60
CA ILE A 38 -8.65 28.97 8.07
C ILE A 38 -7.14 29.26 7.97
N ALA A 39 -6.76 30.50 7.64
CA ALA A 39 -5.37 30.93 7.52
C ALA A 39 -4.61 30.90 8.87
N LEU A 40 -5.31 30.99 9.99
CA LEU A 40 -4.75 31.00 11.34
C LEU A 40 -4.80 29.63 12.02
N LEU A 41 -5.27 28.58 11.34
CA LEU A 41 -5.21 27.22 11.86
C LEU A 41 -3.77 26.80 12.15
N PRO A 42 -3.50 26.22 13.33
CA PRO A 42 -2.15 25.79 13.70
C PRO A 42 -1.57 24.82 12.68
N PRO A 43 -0.26 24.89 12.40
CA PRO A 43 0.40 23.88 11.62
C PRO A 43 0.46 22.56 12.40
N ALA A 44 0.22 21.45 11.74
CA ALA A 44 0.43 20.10 12.28
C ALA A 44 1.56 19.39 11.51
N PRO A 45 2.82 19.82 11.63
CA PRO A 45 3.93 19.23 10.91
C PRO A 45 4.09 17.78 11.39
N ASN A 46 4.02 16.84 10.46
CA ASN A 46 4.05 15.38 10.74
C ASN A 46 2.91 14.87 11.66
N GLY A 47 1.88 15.69 11.88
CA GLY A 47 0.70 15.36 12.68
C GLY A 47 -0.44 14.79 11.85
N GLU A 48 -1.42 14.21 12.54
CA GLU A 48 -2.69 13.82 11.96
C GLU A 48 -3.66 15.01 11.97
N ILE A 49 -4.39 15.23 10.86
CA ILE A 49 -5.47 16.19 10.80
C ILE A 49 -6.78 15.43 10.68
N VAL A 50 -7.65 15.56 11.69
CA VAL A 50 -8.95 14.90 11.77
C VAL A 50 -10.04 15.92 11.56
N ALA A 51 -10.90 15.73 10.57
CA ALA A 51 -12.10 16.55 10.39
C ALA A 51 -13.27 15.93 11.12
N VAL A 52 -13.96 16.71 11.93
CA VAL A 52 -15.20 16.32 12.63
C VAL A 52 -16.39 16.86 11.85
N VAL A 53 -17.29 15.99 11.47
CA VAL A 53 -18.56 16.34 10.80
C VAL A 53 -19.61 16.59 11.88
N PRO A 54 -20.22 17.79 11.92
CA PRO A 54 -21.25 18.13 12.91
C PRO A 54 -22.47 17.20 12.82
N ALA A 55 -23.12 16.99 13.93
CA ALA A 55 -24.31 16.13 14.00
C ALA A 55 -25.43 16.55 13.04
N GLN A 56 -25.61 17.86 12.84
CA GLN A 56 -26.65 18.40 11.96
C GLN A 56 -26.42 18.13 10.48
N ALA A 57 -25.17 17.83 10.08
CA ALA A 57 -24.82 17.55 8.69
C ALA A 57 -24.94 16.05 8.35
N LEU A 58 -25.33 15.21 9.31
CA LEU A 58 -25.41 13.76 9.15
C LEU A 58 -26.82 13.23 9.40
N SER A 59 -27.26 12.33 8.55
CA SER A 59 -28.39 11.44 8.83
C SER A 59 -27.92 10.00 8.96
N TRP A 60 -28.66 9.19 9.74
CA TRP A 60 -28.26 7.84 10.10
C TRP A 60 -29.33 6.84 9.70
N HIS A 61 -28.91 5.82 8.94
CA HIS A 61 -29.82 4.81 8.44
C HIS A 61 -29.24 3.42 8.72
N SER A 62 -30.09 2.55 9.29
CA SER A 62 -29.75 1.13 9.46
C SER A 62 -30.27 0.33 8.27
N VAL A 63 -29.40 -0.40 7.57
CA VAL A 63 -29.72 -1.20 6.39
C VAL A 63 -29.25 -2.62 6.53
N GLN A 64 -30.01 -3.58 5.98
CA GLN A 64 -29.58 -4.96 5.83
C GLN A 64 -28.97 -5.14 4.45
N LEU A 65 -27.67 -5.42 4.39
CA LEU A 65 -27.00 -5.68 3.12
C LEU A 65 -27.26 -7.12 2.62
N PRO A 66 -27.38 -7.34 1.30
CA PRO A 66 -27.41 -8.67 0.74
C PRO A 66 -26.14 -9.46 1.07
N ARG A 67 -26.27 -10.75 1.35
CA ARG A 67 -25.13 -11.62 1.66
C ARG A 67 -24.10 -11.62 0.52
N GLY A 68 -22.82 -11.55 0.88
CA GLY A 68 -21.72 -11.50 -0.08
C GLY A 68 -21.43 -10.09 -0.64
N THR A 69 -22.12 -9.04 -0.15
CA THR A 69 -21.86 -7.65 -0.53
C THR A 69 -20.56 -7.15 0.07
N LEU A 70 -20.30 -7.47 1.34
CA LEU A 70 -19.08 -7.10 2.06
C LEU A 70 -18.07 -8.24 1.98
N SER A 71 -17.32 -8.34 0.88
CA SER A 71 -16.17 -9.24 0.79
C SER A 71 -15.00 -8.73 1.64
N LYS A 72 -13.99 -9.59 1.95
CA LYS A 72 -12.82 -9.21 2.77
C LYS A 72 -12.09 -7.94 2.31
N ASN A 73 -12.31 -7.52 1.07
CA ASN A 73 -11.71 -6.34 0.45
C ASN A 73 -12.76 -5.32 -0.04
N PHE A 74 -13.88 -5.15 0.66
CA PHE A 74 -14.95 -4.24 0.22
C PHE A 74 -14.53 -2.76 0.10
N LEU A 75 -13.44 -2.37 0.76
CA LEU A 75 -12.82 -1.05 0.61
C LEU A 75 -11.86 -0.96 -0.58
N SER A 76 -11.72 -2.02 -1.40
CA SER A 76 -10.94 -1.95 -2.62
C SER A 76 -11.68 -1.13 -3.68
N GLU A 77 -10.93 -0.39 -4.50
CA GLU A 77 -11.49 0.45 -5.58
C GLU A 77 -12.44 -0.31 -6.51
N SER A 78 -12.22 -1.61 -6.70
CA SER A 78 -13.02 -2.44 -7.61
C SER A 78 -14.40 -2.81 -7.08
N SER A 79 -14.61 -2.87 -5.76
CA SER A 79 -15.89 -3.21 -5.14
C SER A 79 -16.75 -2.00 -4.76
N SER A 80 -16.13 -0.83 -4.68
CA SER A 80 -16.76 0.43 -4.28
C SER A 80 -17.99 0.84 -5.13
N PRO A 81 -17.98 0.78 -6.48
CA PRO A 81 -19.15 1.17 -7.29
C PRO A 81 -20.37 0.26 -7.10
N ARG A 82 -20.12 -1.06 -6.95
CA ARG A 82 -21.20 -2.04 -6.73
C ARG A 82 -21.86 -1.84 -5.38
N LEU A 83 -21.08 -1.65 -4.32
CA LEU A 83 -21.60 -1.38 -2.98
C LEU A 83 -22.37 -0.07 -2.98
N ARG A 84 -21.87 0.95 -3.67
CA ARG A 84 -22.57 2.23 -3.83
C ARG A 84 -23.95 2.04 -4.46
N ALA A 85 -24.06 1.33 -5.57
CA ALA A 85 -25.33 1.08 -6.25
C ALA A 85 -26.33 0.30 -5.37
N ILE A 86 -25.84 -0.63 -4.54
CA ILE A 86 -26.69 -1.35 -3.58
C ILE A 86 -27.24 -0.39 -2.51
N LEU A 87 -26.39 0.49 -1.97
CA LEU A 87 -26.81 1.49 -0.99
C LEU A 87 -27.79 2.51 -1.58
N ASP A 88 -27.56 2.96 -2.81
CA ASP A 88 -28.46 3.85 -3.53
C ASP A 88 -29.88 3.23 -3.58
N GLY A 89 -30.00 1.96 -4.01
CA GLY A 89 -31.29 1.29 -4.07
C GLY A 89 -31.94 0.99 -2.71
N LEU A 90 -31.15 0.67 -1.67
CA LEU A 90 -31.69 0.38 -0.33
C LEU A 90 -32.14 1.64 0.42
N LEU A 91 -31.59 2.79 0.08
CA LEU A 91 -31.85 4.06 0.77
C LEU A 91 -32.74 4.99 -0.01
N GLU A 92 -33.02 4.75 -1.31
CA GLU A 92 -33.82 5.61 -2.19
C GLU A 92 -35.17 6.01 -1.56
N GLU A 93 -35.89 5.05 -0.97
CA GLU A 93 -37.19 5.33 -0.32
C GLU A 93 -37.08 5.99 1.06
N ARG A 94 -35.89 6.09 1.62
CA ARG A 94 -35.64 6.62 2.98
C ARG A 94 -34.97 7.98 3.01
N LEU A 95 -34.47 8.41 1.87
CA LEU A 95 -33.79 9.68 1.70
C LEU A 95 -34.73 10.70 1.05
N LEU A 96 -34.61 11.95 1.45
CA LEU A 96 -35.36 13.06 0.86
C LEU A 96 -34.68 13.60 -0.40
N ASP A 97 -33.36 13.50 -0.44
CA ASP A 97 -32.52 13.98 -1.53
C ASP A 97 -32.11 12.83 -2.45
N ASP A 98 -31.74 13.18 -3.70
CA ASP A 98 -31.22 12.22 -4.67
C ASP A 98 -29.97 11.50 -4.13
N PRO A 99 -29.96 10.17 -4.02
CA PRO A 99 -28.80 9.40 -3.57
C PRO A 99 -27.51 9.74 -4.31
N ALA A 100 -27.58 10.15 -5.59
CA ALA A 100 -26.41 10.54 -6.37
C ALA A 100 -25.71 11.80 -5.82
N GLN A 101 -26.43 12.66 -5.12
CA GLN A 101 -25.89 13.90 -4.52
C GLN A 101 -25.35 13.66 -3.10
N LEU A 102 -25.63 12.51 -2.52
CA LEU A 102 -25.25 12.18 -1.15
C LEU A 102 -23.96 11.38 -1.07
N HIS A 103 -23.26 11.55 0.02
CA HIS A 103 -22.11 10.73 0.39
C HIS A 103 -22.54 9.72 1.45
N PHE A 104 -22.13 8.47 1.30
CA PHE A 104 -22.39 7.40 2.23
C PHE A 104 -21.11 6.96 2.92
N ALA A 105 -21.24 6.52 4.17
CA ALA A 105 -20.16 5.84 4.87
C ALA A 105 -20.72 4.76 5.78
N LEU A 106 -20.18 3.55 5.70
CA LEU A 106 -20.58 2.41 6.51
C LEU A 106 -19.86 2.41 7.86
N ALA A 107 -20.55 1.85 8.84
CA ALA A 107 -19.98 1.62 10.15
C ALA A 107 -18.67 0.81 10.10
N PRO A 108 -17.71 1.09 11.00
CA PRO A 108 -16.50 0.28 11.12
C PRO A 108 -16.85 -1.18 11.47
N GLY A 109 -16.18 -2.12 10.82
CA GLY A 109 -16.43 -3.55 11.04
C GLY A 109 -17.79 -4.05 10.52
N ALA A 110 -18.44 -3.32 9.60
CA ALA A 110 -19.68 -3.71 8.96
C ALA A 110 -19.63 -5.14 8.40
N ARG A 111 -20.72 -5.90 8.57
CA ARG A 111 -20.92 -7.26 8.12
C ARG A 111 -22.26 -7.39 7.40
N ASP A 112 -22.35 -8.29 6.45
CA ASP A 112 -23.57 -8.53 5.69
C ASP A 112 -24.53 -9.54 6.36
N ASP A 113 -24.16 -10.07 7.54
CA ASP A 113 -24.98 -10.95 8.36
C ASP A 113 -25.84 -10.22 9.41
N ALA A 114 -25.62 -8.92 9.57
CA ALA A 114 -26.31 -8.07 10.54
C ALA A 114 -26.68 -6.70 9.93
N PRO A 115 -27.65 -5.97 10.51
CA PRO A 115 -27.92 -4.59 10.12
C PRO A 115 -26.68 -3.71 10.26
N VAL A 116 -26.43 -2.89 9.24
CA VAL A 116 -25.28 -2.00 9.16
C VAL A 116 -25.73 -0.55 9.23
N TRP A 117 -25.10 0.24 10.08
CA TRP A 117 -25.29 1.66 10.11
C TRP A 117 -24.58 2.36 8.94
N VAL A 118 -25.31 3.26 8.31
CA VAL A 118 -24.83 4.10 7.22
C VAL A 118 -24.99 5.57 7.63
N ALA A 119 -23.89 6.29 7.66
CA ALA A 119 -23.87 7.74 7.77
C ALA A 119 -24.09 8.36 6.38
N VAL A 120 -24.96 9.34 6.29
CA VAL A 120 -25.29 10.03 5.03
C VAL A 120 -25.15 11.53 5.20
N CYS A 121 -24.52 12.21 4.25
CA CYS A 121 -24.44 13.67 4.21
C CYS A 121 -24.38 14.18 2.77
N ASP A 122 -24.56 15.49 2.60
CA ASP A 122 -24.40 16.15 1.31
C ASP A 122 -22.95 16.00 0.80
N ARG A 123 -22.83 15.43 -0.39
CA ARG A 123 -21.54 15.13 -1.03
C ARG A 123 -20.79 16.38 -1.48
N ALA A 124 -21.52 17.38 -2.00
CA ALA A 124 -20.93 18.61 -2.50
C ALA A 124 -20.41 19.45 -1.35
N TRP A 125 -21.19 19.56 -0.27
CA TRP A 125 -20.78 20.23 0.96
C TRP A 125 -19.51 19.62 1.55
N LEU A 126 -19.49 18.31 1.77
CA LEU A 126 -18.34 17.64 2.37
C LEU A 126 -17.09 17.78 1.50
N ARG A 127 -17.24 17.63 0.17
CA ARG A 127 -16.13 17.78 -0.78
C ARG A 127 -15.59 19.22 -0.77
N THR A 128 -16.46 20.22 -0.76
CA THR A 128 -16.07 21.64 -0.73
C THR A 128 -15.32 21.97 0.56
N ALA A 129 -15.81 21.50 1.71
CA ALA A 129 -15.15 21.71 3.00
C ALA A 129 -13.75 21.09 3.03
N LEU A 130 -13.59 19.86 2.52
CA LEU A 130 -12.29 19.20 2.44
C LEU A 130 -11.33 19.87 1.47
N GLN A 131 -11.80 20.30 0.31
CA GLN A 131 -11.00 21.03 -0.68
C GLN A 131 -10.50 22.36 -0.12
N THR A 132 -11.34 23.08 0.62
CA THR A 132 -10.97 24.34 1.27
C THR A 132 -9.82 24.13 2.27
N LEU A 133 -9.89 23.08 3.09
CA LEU A 133 -8.81 22.70 4.00
C LEU A 133 -7.54 22.28 3.27
N GLU A 134 -7.66 21.55 2.18
CA GLU A 134 -6.52 21.09 1.36
C GLU A 134 -5.81 22.28 0.69
N GLN A 135 -6.57 23.22 0.11
CA GLN A 135 -6.04 24.45 -0.49
C GLN A 135 -5.33 25.34 0.53
N ALA A 136 -5.77 25.33 1.78
CA ALA A 136 -5.09 26.01 2.89
C ALA A 136 -3.86 25.24 3.43
N GLY A 137 -3.44 24.15 2.78
CA GLY A 137 -2.32 23.34 3.22
C GLY A 137 -2.60 22.49 4.45
N ARG A 138 -3.87 22.18 4.70
CA ARG A 138 -4.34 21.32 5.82
C ARG A 138 -5.04 20.06 5.31
N PRO A 139 -4.31 19.14 4.65
CA PRO A 139 -4.91 17.92 4.11
C PRO A 139 -5.45 17.03 5.23
N VAL A 140 -6.75 16.74 5.19
CA VAL A 140 -7.43 15.92 6.18
C VAL A 140 -7.00 14.46 6.05
N SER A 141 -6.61 13.85 7.17
CA SER A 141 -6.18 12.43 7.21
C SER A 141 -7.34 11.48 7.48
N ARG A 142 -8.32 11.91 8.25
CA ARG A 142 -9.49 11.11 8.66
C ARG A 142 -10.69 12.02 8.87
N ILE A 143 -11.89 11.54 8.55
CA ILE A 143 -13.14 12.26 8.72
C ILE A 143 -14.00 11.46 9.67
N VAL A 144 -14.41 12.06 10.78
CA VAL A 144 -15.17 11.38 11.81
C VAL A 144 -16.49 12.10 12.10
N PRO A 145 -17.56 11.39 12.46
CA PRO A 145 -18.79 12.04 12.91
C PRO A 145 -18.60 12.55 14.35
N GLU A 146 -19.24 13.67 14.66
CA GLU A 146 -19.29 14.21 16.03
C GLU A 146 -20.03 13.28 16.99
N PHE A 147 -21.12 12.68 16.52
CA PHE A 147 -21.89 11.65 17.20
C PHE A 147 -22.14 10.47 16.25
N ALA A 148 -22.20 9.27 16.80
CA ALA A 148 -22.50 8.05 16.05
C ALA A 148 -23.45 7.16 16.87
N PRO A 149 -24.21 6.25 16.21
CA PRO A 149 -25.05 5.28 16.90
C PRO A 149 -24.23 4.42 17.87
N LEU A 150 -24.75 4.22 19.07
CA LEU A 150 -24.12 3.39 20.09
C LEU A 150 -24.20 1.89 19.73
N GLY A 151 -23.27 1.10 20.22
CA GLY A 151 -23.24 -0.35 19.99
C GLY A 151 -22.49 -0.81 18.74
N VAL A 152 -22.10 0.10 17.83
CA VAL A 152 -21.26 -0.25 16.66
C VAL A 152 -19.82 -0.58 17.08
N VAL A 153 -19.40 -0.16 18.27
CA VAL A 153 -18.03 -0.27 18.80
C VAL A 153 -17.93 -1.21 20.00
N ALA A 154 -18.98 -1.95 20.37
CA ALA A 154 -19.05 -2.78 21.58
C ALA A 154 -18.03 -3.95 21.63
N GLY A 155 -17.14 -4.09 20.65
CA GLY A 155 -16.09 -5.12 20.66
C GLY A 155 -14.79 -4.74 21.38
N MET A 156 -14.55 -3.46 21.75
CA MET A 156 -13.26 -3.01 22.29
C MET A 156 -13.30 -2.12 23.53
N ALA A 157 -14.46 -1.67 23.98
CA ALA A 157 -14.58 -0.73 25.10
C ALA A 157 -14.43 -1.37 26.50
N THR A 158 -14.32 -2.70 26.61
CA THR A 158 -14.28 -3.39 27.93
C THR A 158 -12.87 -3.76 28.40
N ARG A 159 -11.82 -3.11 27.95
CA ARG A 159 -10.43 -3.43 28.40
C ARG A 159 -9.54 -2.25 28.76
N VAL A 160 -10.08 -1.14 29.21
CA VAL A 160 -9.23 -0.11 29.84
C VAL A 160 -9.91 0.39 31.11
N GLY A 161 -9.47 -0.12 32.24
CA GLY A 161 -9.73 0.53 33.50
C GLY A 161 -10.22 -0.31 34.65
N SER A 162 -9.52 -1.37 34.98
CA SER A 162 -9.50 -1.88 36.35
C SER A 162 -8.07 -2.04 36.81
N ALA A 163 -7.44 -0.95 37.18
CA ALA A 163 -6.30 -0.91 38.11
C ALA A 163 -5.97 0.56 38.40
N GLU A 164 -6.03 0.91 39.68
CA GLU A 164 -5.49 2.12 40.30
C GLU A 164 -6.25 3.44 40.11
N ALA A 165 -7.31 3.65 40.90
CA ALA A 165 -7.72 4.96 41.36
C ALA A 165 -8.44 4.84 42.74
N ASP A 166 -7.75 4.33 43.73
CA ASP A 166 -8.04 4.66 45.14
C ASP A 166 -7.07 5.76 45.59
N ALA A 167 -7.59 6.91 45.86
CA ALA A 167 -7.09 7.99 46.71
C ALA A 167 -7.16 9.38 46.06
N TYR A 168 -8.29 10.00 46.12
CA TYR A 168 -8.45 11.38 46.58
C TYR A 168 -9.95 11.72 46.66
N GLY A 169 -10.50 11.62 47.85
CA GLY A 169 -11.92 11.78 48.13
C GLY A 169 -12.38 13.24 48.22
N ASP A 170 -13.63 13.35 47.89
CA ASP A 170 -14.67 14.09 48.62
C ASP A 170 -14.46 15.58 48.86
N ARG A 171 -15.14 16.38 48.06
CA ARG A 171 -15.86 17.60 48.45
C ARG A 171 -16.31 18.40 47.21
N PHE A 172 -17.54 18.20 46.80
CA PHE A 172 -18.49 19.23 46.38
C PHE A 172 -19.68 18.53 45.72
N GLY A 173 -20.80 18.57 46.43
CA GLY A 173 -22.04 17.92 46.04
C GLY A 173 -22.71 18.58 44.84
N GLY A 174 -23.45 17.77 44.08
CA GLY A 174 -24.42 18.21 43.12
C GLY A 174 -24.22 17.62 41.71
N GLY A 175 -25.03 16.61 41.41
CA GLY A 175 -25.15 16.06 40.03
C GLY A 175 -24.32 14.81 39.81
N ASN A 176 -25.01 13.70 39.65
CA ASN A 176 -24.46 12.37 39.39
C ASN A 176 -23.60 12.31 38.13
N VAL A 177 -22.38 12.79 38.22
CA VAL A 177 -21.31 12.45 37.28
C VAL A 177 -20.55 11.37 38.01
N ASP A 178 -20.58 10.14 37.52
CA ASP A 178 -19.79 9.08 38.08
C ASP A 178 -18.34 9.55 38.25
N SER A 179 -17.74 9.32 39.40
CA SER A 179 -16.44 9.82 39.87
C SER A 179 -15.25 9.48 38.95
N ASN A 180 -15.48 8.87 37.80
CA ASN A 180 -14.49 8.45 36.80
C ASN A 180 -14.45 9.34 35.54
N GLY A 181 -15.20 10.45 35.46
CA GLY A 181 -15.22 11.31 34.26
C GLY A 181 -15.80 10.62 33.02
N ALA A 182 -16.40 9.46 33.16
CA ALA A 182 -17.09 8.75 32.11
C ALA A 182 -18.44 9.41 31.86
N VAL A 183 -18.64 9.95 30.68
CA VAL A 183 -19.96 10.42 30.24
C VAL A 183 -20.82 9.18 30.05
N PRO A 184 -22.06 9.14 30.59
CA PRO A 184 -22.98 8.05 30.32
C PRO A 184 -23.14 7.82 28.82
N ASP A 185 -23.15 6.58 28.37
CA ASP A 185 -23.28 6.23 26.96
C ASP A 185 -24.59 6.78 26.35
N GLU A 186 -25.65 6.95 27.15
CA GLU A 186 -26.93 7.51 26.74
C GLU A 186 -27.20 8.86 27.43
N ALA A 187 -26.49 9.89 27.00
CA ALA A 187 -26.71 11.25 27.46
C ALA A 187 -27.43 12.09 26.38
N LEU A 188 -28.28 13.02 26.83
CA LEU A 188 -28.82 14.09 26.01
C LEU A 188 -27.81 15.20 25.92
N HIS A 189 -27.38 15.54 24.73
CA HIS A 189 -26.45 16.63 24.51
C HIS A 189 -27.20 17.86 23.98
N VAL A 190 -26.99 19.01 24.62
CA VAL A 190 -27.51 20.30 24.14
C VAL A 190 -26.32 21.11 23.65
N ILE A 191 -26.30 21.40 22.36
CA ILE A 191 -25.16 21.98 21.65
C ILE A 191 -25.57 23.20 20.84
N GLY A 192 -24.63 24.07 20.53
CA GLY A 192 -24.82 25.22 19.65
C GLY A 192 -24.81 26.57 20.38
N THR A 193 -25.48 27.54 19.79
CA THR A 193 -25.61 28.87 20.37
C THR A 193 -27.02 29.12 20.92
N PRO A 194 -27.24 30.14 21.77
CA PRO A 194 -28.57 30.44 22.29
C PRO A 194 -29.63 30.63 21.21
N GLU A 195 -29.24 31.14 20.03
CA GLU A 195 -30.12 31.38 18.89
C GLU A 195 -30.38 30.12 18.06
N SER A 196 -29.46 29.13 18.13
CA SER A 196 -29.51 27.92 17.34
C SER A 196 -29.03 26.72 18.17
N ALA A 197 -29.77 26.47 19.25
CA ALA A 197 -29.50 25.34 20.13
C ALA A 197 -30.16 24.06 19.60
N HIS A 198 -29.45 22.92 19.66
CA HIS A 198 -29.93 21.62 19.22
C HIS A 198 -29.78 20.59 20.34
N ILE A 199 -30.75 19.68 20.39
CA ILE A 199 -30.68 18.49 21.20
C ILE A 199 -30.12 17.37 20.32
N VAL A 200 -29.08 16.68 20.78
CA VAL A 200 -28.53 15.50 20.14
C VAL A 200 -28.64 14.33 21.11
N PHE A 201 -29.22 13.25 20.66
CA PHE A 201 -29.33 12.01 21.41
C PHE A 201 -28.82 10.85 20.55
N ALA A 202 -27.74 10.23 21.02
CA ALA A 202 -27.16 9.06 20.39
C ALA A 202 -27.49 7.82 21.22
N ASN A 203 -28.04 6.79 20.58
CA ASN A 203 -28.34 5.50 21.17
C ASN A 203 -28.13 4.35 20.18
N ALA A 204 -28.49 3.15 20.56
CA ALA A 204 -28.40 1.97 19.68
C ALA A 204 -29.37 2.05 18.47
N SER A 205 -30.43 2.85 18.56
CA SER A 205 -31.41 3.06 17.48
C SER A 205 -31.03 4.18 16.51
N GLY A 206 -29.91 4.87 16.76
CA GLY A 206 -29.42 5.94 15.89
C GLY A 206 -28.94 7.20 16.61
N VAL A 207 -28.84 8.27 15.84
CA VAL A 207 -28.58 9.61 16.36
C VAL A 207 -29.73 10.51 15.93
N THR A 208 -30.38 11.11 16.91
CA THR A 208 -31.48 12.08 16.70
C THR A 208 -30.95 13.49 16.94
N VAL A 209 -31.21 14.38 16.02
CA VAL A 209 -30.85 15.80 16.12
C VAL A 209 -32.11 16.64 15.94
N LEU A 210 -32.47 17.40 16.96
CA LEU A 210 -33.65 18.27 16.94
C LEU A 210 -33.30 19.67 17.41
N PRO A 211 -33.94 20.75 16.92
CA PRO A 211 -33.79 22.07 17.50
C PRO A 211 -34.33 22.07 18.95
N LEU A 212 -33.65 22.78 19.84
CA LEU A 212 -34.10 22.93 21.23
C LEU A 212 -35.37 23.78 21.26
N SER A 213 -36.50 23.14 21.49
CA SER A 213 -37.82 23.81 21.60
C SER A 213 -38.74 23.03 22.54
N HIS A 214 -39.76 23.66 23.06
CA HIS A 214 -40.79 22.98 23.89
C HIS A 214 -41.44 21.82 23.14
N THR A 215 -41.68 22.00 21.84
CA THR A 215 -42.25 20.95 20.99
C THR A 215 -41.31 19.75 20.87
N SER A 216 -40.01 19.97 20.61
CA SER A 216 -39.05 18.90 20.49
C SER A 216 -38.87 18.14 21.81
N VAL A 217 -38.83 18.85 22.93
CA VAL A 217 -38.73 18.25 24.26
C VAL A 217 -39.99 17.43 24.61
N ALA A 218 -41.18 17.90 24.21
CA ALA A 218 -42.45 17.22 24.49
C ALA A 218 -42.74 16.04 23.57
N LEU A 219 -42.38 16.12 22.28
CA LEU A 219 -42.68 15.09 21.28
C LEU A 219 -41.67 13.91 21.26
N ALA A 220 -40.43 14.18 21.56
CA ALA A 220 -39.42 13.14 21.58
C ALA A 220 -39.50 12.34 22.88
N ALA A 221 -39.63 11.01 22.75
CA ALA A 221 -39.64 10.09 23.89
C ALA A 221 -38.20 9.96 24.44
N TRP A 222 -37.74 10.93 25.19
CA TRP A 222 -36.43 10.87 25.84
C TRP A 222 -36.45 9.84 26.98
N PRO A 223 -35.40 9.01 27.14
CA PRO A 223 -35.32 8.09 28.26
C PRO A 223 -35.36 8.86 29.60
N GLN A 224 -36.29 8.47 30.47
CA GLN A 224 -36.38 9.10 31.79
C GLN A 224 -35.13 8.80 32.59
N GLY A 225 -34.49 9.86 33.11
CA GLY A 225 -33.27 9.71 33.89
C GLY A 225 -31.96 9.90 33.12
N SER A 226 -32.00 10.01 31.77
CA SER A 226 -30.77 10.33 31.02
C SER A 226 -30.10 11.59 31.53
N ALA A 227 -28.77 11.56 31.62
CA ALA A 227 -28.00 12.75 31.97
C ALA A 227 -28.15 13.78 30.84
N ILE A 228 -28.27 15.05 31.23
CA ILE A 228 -28.30 16.17 30.29
C ILE A 228 -26.93 16.82 30.33
N LEU A 229 -26.27 16.89 29.19
CA LEU A 229 -24.96 17.53 29.02
C LEU A 229 -25.12 18.72 28.08
N ALA A 230 -24.75 19.90 28.54
CA ALA A 230 -24.92 21.11 27.76
C ALA A 230 -23.58 21.82 27.54
N GLU A 231 -23.42 22.41 26.37
CA GLU A 231 -22.34 23.37 26.15
C GLU A 231 -22.56 24.60 27.07
N PRO A 232 -21.50 25.24 27.57
CA PRO A 232 -21.62 26.37 28.48
C PRO A 232 -22.52 27.50 27.94
N ALA A 233 -22.53 27.74 26.64
CA ALA A 233 -23.34 28.79 25.99
C ALA A 233 -24.86 28.51 26.08
N VAL A 234 -25.27 27.25 26.17
CA VAL A 234 -26.68 26.81 26.13
C VAL A 234 -27.13 26.10 27.39
N ALA A 235 -26.30 26.01 28.41
CA ALA A 235 -26.58 25.27 29.65
C ALA A 235 -27.82 25.82 30.38
N ALA A 236 -27.90 27.11 30.57
CA ALA A 236 -29.07 27.76 31.20
C ALA A 236 -30.38 27.56 30.40
N LEU A 237 -30.29 27.53 29.07
CA LEU A 237 -31.43 27.20 28.21
C LEU A 237 -31.85 25.75 28.39
N ALA A 238 -30.89 24.83 28.38
CA ALA A 238 -31.16 23.42 28.60
C ALA A 238 -31.87 23.17 29.93
N GLU A 239 -31.38 23.75 31.02
CA GLU A 239 -31.99 23.62 32.35
C GLU A 239 -33.43 24.21 32.34
N GLY A 240 -33.64 25.34 31.66
CA GLY A 240 -34.97 25.93 31.51
C GLY A 240 -35.97 25.07 30.75
N PHE A 241 -35.53 24.39 29.67
CA PHE A 241 -36.39 23.53 28.85
C PHE A 241 -36.68 22.19 29.51
N PHE A 242 -35.66 21.56 30.12
CA PHE A 242 -35.79 20.23 30.69
C PHE A 242 -36.20 20.22 32.17
N GLN A 243 -36.21 21.40 32.82
CA GLN A 243 -36.49 21.55 34.26
C GLN A 243 -35.63 20.63 35.14
N ARG A 244 -34.39 20.41 34.73
CA ARG A 244 -33.41 19.54 35.36
C ARG A 244 -32.02 20.14 35.24
N PRO A 245 -31.11 19.88 36.20
CA PRO A 245 -29.74 20.37 36.08
C PRO A 245 -29.04 19.75 34.89
N ALA A 246 -28.24 20.54 34.19
CA ALA A 246 -27.42 20.12 33.07
C ALA A 246 -25.94 20.09 33.47
N GLY A 247 -25.29 18.95 33.21
CA GLY A 247 -23.83 18.86 33.33
C GLY A 247 -23.15 19.66 32.23
N LEU A 248 -22.08 20.39 32.56
CA LEU A 248 -21.32 21.15 31.57
C LEU A 248 -20.42 20.25 30.76
N GLN A 249 -20.49 20.37 29.43
CA GLN A 249 -19.62 19.65 28.51
C GLN A 249 -18.94 20.65 27.55
N GLN A 250 -17.61 20.66 27.57
CA GLN A 250 -16.86 21.48 26.61
C GLN A 250 -16.80 20.83 25.23
N ASN A 251 -16.97 21.62 24.19
CA ASN A 251 -16.87 21.20 22.78
C ASN A 251 -15.56 20.47 22.49
N ALA A 252 -14.45 21.01 22.98
CA ALA A 252 -13.12 20.43 22.80
C ALA A 252 -13.03 18.97 23.27
N GLN A 253 -13.66 18.62 24.41
CA GLN A 253 -13.70 17.27 24.93
C GLN A 253 -14.56 16.33 24.06
N ARG A 254 -15.68 16.85 23.54
CA ARG A 254 -16.56 16.07 22.65
C ARG A 254 -15.86 15.77 21.33
N TRP A 255 -15.23 16.76 20.71
CA TRP A 255 -14.49 16.57 19.45
C TRP A 255 -13.26 15.67 19.64
N LEU A 256 -12.61 15.73 20.78
CA LEU A 256 -11.53 14.83 21.12
C LEU A 256 -12.01 13.37 21.19
N ARG A 257 -13.17 13.11 21.80
CA ARG A 257 -13.82 11.78 21.82
C ARG A 257 -14.21 11.32 20.40
N ALA A 258 -14.82 12.20 19.61
CA ALA A 258 -15.14 11.90 18.21
C ALA A 258 -13.91 11.49 17.42
N ALA A 259 -12.78 12.18 17.62
CA ALA A 259 -11.52 11.84 16.96
C ALA A 259 -10.92 10.48 17.42
N GLN A 260 -11.30 9.98 18.58
CA GLN A 260 -10.90 8.65 19.07
C GLN A 260 -11.76 7.51 18.51
N SER A 261 -12.90 7.81 17.88
CA SER A 261 -13.78 6.79 17.33
C SER A 261 -13.13 6.05 16.15
N ASP A 262 -13.56 4.82 15.92
CA ASP A 262 -13.11 4.01 14.77
C ASP A 262 -13.81 4.40 13.46
N TRP A 263 -14.76 5.33 13.51
CA TRP A 263 -15.44 5.82 12.31
C TRP A 263 -14.48 6.57 11.38
N ASP A 264 -14.63 6.32 10.09
CA ASP A 264 -14.00 7.11 9.04
C ASP A 264 -14.99 7.28 7.90
N LEU A 265 -15.49 8.50 7.73
CA LEU A 265 -16.41 8.85 6.66
C LEU A 265 -15.71 8.99 5.31
N ALA A 266 -14.38 8.92 5.26
CA ALA A 266 -13.61 8.96 4.02
C ALA A 266 -13.68 7.63 3.28
N GLN A 267 -14.85 7.31 2.74
CA GLN A 267 -15.12 6.10 1.98
C GLN A 267 -15.50 6.44 0.53
N PHE A 268 -15.63 5.46 -0.34
CA PHE A 268 -15.97 5.59 -1.77
C PHE A 268 -15.06 6.58 -2.51
N ASP A 269 -15.62 7.60 -3.13
CA ASP A 269 -14.91 8.60 -3.91
C ASP A 269 -14.01 9.55 -3.09
N LEU A 270 -14.18 9.58 -1.78
CA LEU A 270 -13.28 10.32 -0.87
C LEU A 270 -12.01 9.54 -0.49
N VAL A 271 -11.89 8.28 -0.89
CA VAL A 271 -10.68 7.46 -0.67
C VAL A 271 -9.49 7.97 -1.51
N ASN A 272 -9.75 8.54 -2.69
CA ASN A 272 -8.71 8.90 -3.67
C ASN A 272 -7.79 10.09 -3.28
N SER A 273 -8.13 10.86 -2.27
CA SER A 273 -7.18 11.81 -1.67
C SER A 273 -6.13 11.13 -0.76
N GLY A 274 -6.06 9.82 -0.78
CA GLY A 274 -5.50 8.96 0.27
C GLY A 274 -4.19 8.25 -0.01
N ARG A 275 -3.42 8.58 -1.05
CA ARG A 275 -2.06 8.00 -1.18
C ARG A 275 -1.17 8.34 0.05
N THR A 276 -1.42 9.50 0.65
CA THR A 276 -0.85 9.91 1.94
C THR A 276 -1.50 9.21 3.15
N ARG A 277 -2.77 8.78 3.06
CA ARG A 277 -3.49 8.11 4.16
C ARG A 277 -3.03 6.67 4.36
N THR A 278 -2.81 5.90 3.30
CA THR A 278 -2.33 4.52 3.39
C THR A 278 -0.92 4.45 3.97
N TRP A 279 -0.04 5.37 3.60
CA TRP A 279 1.30 5.48 4.16
C TRP A 279 1.29 5.86 5.65
N LYS A 280 0.41 6.75 6.08
CA LYS A 280 0.28 7.14 7.50
C LYS A 280 -0.36 6.04 8.34
N ARG A 281 -1.36 5.29 7.82
CA ARG A 281 -1.90 4.09 8.50
C ARG A 281 -0.83 3.00 8.66
N ALA A 282 -0.06 2.75 7.60
CA ALA A 282 1.06 1.82 7.66
C ALA A 282 2.15 2.28 8.64
N ALA A 283 2.47 3.57 8.67
CA ALA A 283 3.41 4.16 9.62
C ALA A 283 2.89 4.11 11.07
N GLY A 284 1.58 4.30 11.27
CA GLY A 284 0.93 4.17 12.59
C GLY A 284 0.96 2.73 13.13
N LEU A 285 0.64 1.75 12.29
CA LEU A 285 0.74 0.33 12.62
C LEU A 285 2.20 -0.07 12.86
N TRP A 286 3.12 0.42 12.05
CA TRP A 286 4.56 0.22 12.23
C TRP A 286 5.05 0.80 13.56
N LYS A 287 4.62 2.01 13.91
CA LYS A 287 4.97 2.65 15.18
C LYS A 287 4.37 1.90 16.39
N ALA A 288 3.12 1.44 16.29
CA ALA A 288 2.49 0.61 17.32
C ALA A 288 3.22 -0.72 17.50
N LEU A 289 3.64 -1.36 16.40
CA LEU A 289 4.46 -2.56 16.42
C LEU A 289 5.82 -2.32 17.12
N TRP A 290 6.44 -1.15 16.89
CA TRP A 290 7.75 -0.82 17.45
C TRP A 290 7.69 -0.33 18.89
N GLN A 291 6.62 0.31 19.34
CA GLN A 291 6.52 0.92 20.68
C GLN A 291 5.77 0.06 21.70
N ALA A 292 4.86 -0.82 21.27
CA ALA A 292 4.08 -1.62 22.21
C ALA A 292 4.95 -2.70 22.89
N PRO A 293 4.99 -2.77 24.23
CA PRO A 293 5.82 -3.71 24.98
C PRO A 293 5.44 -5.19 24.71
N ARG A 294 4.19 -5.46 24.37
CA ARG A 294 3.69 -6.81 24.02
C ARG A 294 4.35 -7.41 22.77
N TRP A 295 4.94 -6.59 21.89
CA TRP A 295 5.60 -7.03 20.65
C TRP A 295 7.12 -7.15 20.76
N ARG A 296 7.68 -7.02 21.99
CA ARG A 296 9.14 -7.13 22.22
C ARG A 296 9.70 -8.46 21.71
N ALA A 297 9.03 -9.57 22.03
CA ALA A 297 9.45 -10.91 21.57
C ALA A 297 9.44 -11.05 20.06
N ALA A 298 8.40 -10.52 19.38
CA ALA A 298 8.31 -10.54 17.93
C ALA A 298 9.41 -9.69 17.26
N ARG A 299 9.76 -8.53 17.83
CA ARG A 299 10.88 -7.69 17.33
C ARG A 299 12.22 -8.41 17.42
N TRP A 300 12.49 -9.05 18.57
CA TRP A 300 13.69 -9.85 18.75
C TRP A 300 13.72 -11.05 17.79
N ALA A 301 12.59 -11.70 17.55
CA ALA A 301 12.48 -12.79 16.59
C ALA A 301 12.77 -12.34 15.15
N VAL A 302 12.23 -11.19 14.72
CA VAL A 302 12.53 -10.61 13.39
C VAL A 302 14.01 -10.21 13.29
N GLY A 303 14.57 -9.60 14.34
CA GLY A 303 16.00 -9.26 14.39
C GLY A 303 16.88 -10.51 14.30
N ALA A 304 16.57 -11.55 15.06
CA ALA A 304 17.27 -12.83 15.02
C ALA A 304 17.16 -13.50 13.65
N LEU A 305 15.98 -13.48 13.02
CA LEU A 305 15.78 -14.01 11.66
C LEU A 305 16.62 -13.26 10.63
N ALA A 306 16.69 -11.93 10.71
CA ALA A 306 17.54 -11.13 9.83
C ALA A 306 19.03 -11.46 10.00
N VAL A 307 19.49 -11.61 11.24
CA VAL A 307 20.88 -12.01 11.54
C VAL A 307 21.18 -13.40 11.02
N VAL A 308 20.30 -14.38 11.25
CA VAL A 308 20.47 -15.76 10.74
C VAL A 308 20.50 -15.78 9.21
N ASN A 309 19.64 -14.98 8.55
CA ASN A 309 19.63 -14.89 7.09
C ASN A 309 20.93 -14.28 6.55
N LEU A 310 21.41 -13.19 7.17
CA LEU A 310 22.69 -12.56 6.78
C LEU A 310 23.88 -13.50 7.01
N LEU A 311 23.92 -14.23 8.11
CA LEU A 311 24.95 -15.21 8.40
C LEU A 311 24.88 -16.39 7.41
N GLY A 312 23.67 -16.88 7.11
CA GLY A 312 23.44 -17.93 6.15
C GLY A 312 23.90 -17.57 4.73
N LEU A 313 23.53 -16.37 4.27
CA LEU A 313 23.98 -15.87 2.95
C LEU A 313 25.50 -15.67 2.88
N ASN A 314 26.11 -15.15 3.95
CA ASN A 314 27.57 -15.03 4.02
C ASN A 314 28.28 -16.38 4.03
N ALA A 315 27.79 -17.34 4.81
CA ALA A 315 28.35 -18.68 4.85
C ALA A 315 28.20 -19.40 3.50
N TRP A 316 27.05 -19.24 2.83
CA TRP A 316 26.84 -19.78 1.49
C TRP A 316 27.77 -19.13 0.46
N ALA A 317 27.89 -17.81 0.46
CA ALA A 317 28.80 -17.08 -0.42
C ALA A 317 30.28 -17.47 -0.19
N TRP A 318 30.67 -17.71 1.06
CA TRP A 318 32.02 -18.19 1.39
C TRP A 318 32.24 -19.60 0.86
N LYS A 319 31.28 -20.53 1.07
CA LYS A 319 31.33 -21.88 0.54
C LYS A 319 31.46 -21.89 -1.00
N GLU A 320 30.72 -21.05 -1.68
CA GLU A 320 30.74 -20.94 -3.15
C GLU A 320 32.09 -20.43 -3.64
N ARG A 321 32.68 -19.45 -2.97
CA ARG A 321 34.02 -18.93 -3.29
C ARG A 321 35.09 -20.01 -3.10
N THR A 322 35.07 -20.73 -1.99
CA THR A 322 36.04 -21.83 -1.75
C THR A 322 35.89 -22.92 -2.78
N SER A 323 34.69 -23.33 -3.15
CA SER A 323 34.44 -24.32 -4.21
C SER A 323 34.93 -23.86 -5.58
N LEU A 324 34.77 -22.58 -5.91
CA LEU A 324 35.31 -22.01 -7.16
C LEU A 324 36.85 -22.00 -7.17
N ASP A 325 37.46 -21.65 -6.06
CA ASP A 325 38.92 -21.63 -5.95
C ASP A 325 39.52 -23.05 -6.02
N GLU A 326 38.89 -24.06 -5.40
CA GLU A 326 39.25 -25.47 -5.53
C GLU A 326 39.16 -25.93 -6.99
N LYS A 327 38.08 -25.59 -7.69
CA LYS A 327 37.94 -25.95 -9.13
C LYS A 327 39.00 -25.27 -9.98
N ARG A 328 39.32 -24.03 -9.74
CA ARG A 328 40.39 -23.31 -10.44
C ARG A 328 41.77 -23.93 -10.19
N LEU A 329 42.03 -24.30 -8.95
CA LEU A 329 43.27 -25.00 -8.61
C LEU A 329 43.34 -26.38 -9.29
N ALA A 330 42.25 -27.16 -9.29
CA ALA A 330 42.18 -28.44 -9.97
C ALA A 330 42.45 -28.29 -11.48
N VAL A 331 41.88 -27.29 -12.15
CA VAL A 331 42.13 -27.03 -13.59
C VAL A 331 43.63 -26.67 -13.83
N ARG A 332 44.22 -25.86 -12.95
CA ARG A 332 45.66 -25.52 -13.04
C ARG A 332 46.54 -26.74 -12.83
N GLU A 333 46.20 -27.57 -11.86
CA GLU A 333 46.94 -28.81 -11.59
C GLU A 333 46.87 -29.78 -12.78
N VAL A 334 45.70 -29.95 -13.38
CA VAL A 334 45.56 -30.78 -14.59
C VAL A 334 46.43 -30.26 -15.73
N LEU A 335 46.43 -28.92 -15.97
CA LEU A 335 47.30 -28.32 -17.00
C LEU A 335 48.76 -28.58 -16.75
N THR A 336 49.29 -28.29 -15.56
CA THR A 336 50.70 -28.44 -15.22
C THR A 336 51.14 -29.91 -15.20
N ARG A 337 50.27 -30.82 -14.80
CA ARG A 337 50.54 -32.26 -14.82
C ARG A 337 50.56 -32.86 -16.23
N THR A 338 49.68 -32.38 -17.09
CA THR A 338 49.56 -32.87 -18.47
C THR A 338 50.60 -32.24 -19.40
N PHE A 339 50.95 -30.97 -19.17
CA PHE A 339 51.86 -30.19 -20.00
C PHE A 339 52.99 -29.56 -19.14
N PRO A 340 54.05 -30.37 -18.81
CA PRO A 340 55.13 -29.91 -17.93
C PRO A 340 55.97 -28.79 -18.54
N GLY A 341 55.83 -28.49 -19.83
CA GLY A 341 56.50 -27.38 -20.52
C GLY A 341 55.94 -25.98 -20.18
N VAL A 342 54.72 -25.92 -19.62
CA VAL A 342 54.09 -24.63 -19.26
C VAL A 342 54.55 -24.16 -17.90
N LYS A 343 55.54 -23.22 -17.90
CA LYS A 343 56.14 -22.68 -16.66
C LYS A 343 55.31 -21.63 -15.94
N VAL A 344 54.43 -20.92 -16.64
CA VAL A 344 53.58 -19.86 -16.08
C VAL A 344 52.14 -20.03 -16.54
N VAL A 345 51.22 -20.21 -15.61
CA VAL A 345 49.81 -20.39 -15.88
C VAL A 345 49.10 -19.05 -15.70
N VAL A 346 48.67 -18.42 -16.80
CA VAL A 346 47.91 -17.18 -16.81
C VAL A 346 46.42 -17.49 -16.98
N ASP A 347 46.08 -18.29 -17.99
CA ASP A 347 44.71 -18.74 -18.28
C ASP A 347 44.78 -20.26 -18.65
N ALA A 348 44.47 -21.07 -17.66
CA ALA A 348 44.62 -22.52 -17.81
C ALA A 348 43.76 -23.14 -18.94
N PRO A 349 42.46 -22.78 -19.12
CA PRO A 349 41.65 -23.27 -20.23
C PRO A 349 42.20 -22.92 -21.61
N VAL A 350 42.61 -21.69 -21.81
CA VAL A 350 43.14 -21.19 -23.09
C VAL A 350 44.50 -21.83 -23.41
N GLN A 351 45.37 -21.93 -22.41
CA GLN A 351 46.68 -22.59 -22.57
C GLN A 351 46.53 -24.06 -22.87
N MET A 352 45.59 -24.77 -22.20
CA MET A 352 45.32 -26.19 -22.46
C MET A 352 44.81 -26.40 -23.90
N ALA A 353 43.91 -25.55 -24.38
CA ALA A 353 43.43 -25.62 -25.76
C ALA A 353 44.56 -25.42 -26.79
N ARG A 354 45.49 -24.50 -26.51
CA ARG A 354 46.65 -24.21 -27.36
C ARG A 354 47.61 -25.36 -27.39
N GLU A 355 47.97 -25.96 -26.24
CA GLU A 355 48.87 -27.11 -26.17
C GLU A 355 48.28 -28.36 -26.85
N LEU A 356 46.97 -28.57 -26.68
CA LEU A 356 46.24 -29.63 -27.42
C LEU A 356 46.27 -29.43 -28.92
N ALA A 357 46.14 -28.19 -29.40
CA ALA A 357 46.26 -27.89 -30.83
C ALA A 357 47.66 -28.17 -31.37
N VAL A 358 48.70 -27.81 -30.62
CA VAL A 358 50.11 -28.09 -30.99
C VAL A 358 50.36 -29.62 -31.01
N LEU A 359 49.85 -30.37 -30.02
CA LEU A 359 49.98 -31.85 -30.01
C LEU A 359 49.26 -32.50 -31.18
N ARG A 360 48.05 -32.05 -31.51
CA ARG A 360 47.30 -32.57 -32.68
C ARG A 360 48.05 -32.31 -33.97
N GLN A 361 48.63 -31.14 -34.12
CA GLN A 361 49.45 -30.80 -35.28
C GLN A 361 50.73 -31.66 -35.36
N ALA A 362 51.41 -31.90 -34.23
CA ALA A 362 52.61 -32.70 -34.14
C ALA A 362 52.35 -34.21 -34.43
N THR A 363 51.14 -34.71 -34.10
CA THR A 363 50.74 -36.11 -34.33
C THR A 363 50.12 -36.35 -35.71
N GLY A 364 50.07 -35.33 -36.58
CA GLY A 364 49.48 -35.45 -37.93
C GLY A 364 47.97 -35.62 -37.92
N GLY A 365 47.31 -35.33 -36.80
CA GLY A 365 45.85 -35.28 -36.72
C GLY A 365 45.28 -34.12 -37.48
N ALA A 366 44.56 -34.38 -38.56
CA ALA A 366 43.88 -33.35 -39.33
C ALA A 366 42.81 -32.66 -38.47
N SER A 367 42.88 -31.33 -38.38
CA SER A 367 41.86 -30.50 -37.73
C SER A 367 40.82 -30.07 -38.76
N ASN A 368 39.57 -29.84 -38.32
CA ASN A 368 38.51 -29.35 -39.22
C ASN A 368 38.83 -28.00 -39.87
N GLY A 369 39.85 -27.28 -39.35
CA GLY A 369 40.34 -26.01 -39.89
C GLY A 369 41.47 -26.17 -40.91
N ASP A 370 42.03 -27.39 -41.10
CA ASP A 370 43.17 -27.57 -41.99
C ASP A 370 42.73 -27.50 -43.45
N PHE A 371 43.57 -26.88 -44.25
CA PHE A 371 43.34 -26.68 -45.69
C PHE A 371 42.90 -27.97 -46.41
N GLU A 372 43.64 -29.06 -46.13
CA GLU A 372 43.38 -30.35 -46.75
C GLU A 372 42.00 -30.92 -46.36
N THR A 373 41.58 -30.78 -45.11
CA THR A 373 40.30 -31.25 -44.60
C THR A 373 39.13 -30.48 -45.21
N ILE A 374 39.26 -29.16 -45.33
CA ILE A 374 38.22 -28.29 -45.91
C ILE A 374 38.08 -28.58 -47.42
N VAL A 375 39.21 -28.70 -48.12
CA VAL A 375 39.21 -29.00 -49.56
C VAL A 375 38.71 -30.42 -49.84
N ALA A 376 39.09 -31.41 -49.06
CA ALA A 376 38.60 -32.78 -49.16
C ALA A 376 37.08 -32.87 -48.91
N SER A 377 36.56 -32.14 -47.93
CA SER A 377 35.12 -32.08 -47.65
C SER A 377 34.33 -31.44 -48.80
N PHE A 378 34.86 -30.41 -49.45
CA PHE A 378 34.27 -29.82 -50.64
C PHE A 378 34.40 -30.76 -51.84
N GLY A 379 35.55 -31.41 -52.06
CA GLY A 379 35.79 -32.35 -53.16
C GLY A 379 34.89 -33.58 -53.06
N ALA A 380 34.54 -34.06 -51.87
CA ALA A 380 33.65 -35.18 -51.63
C ALA A 380 32.20 -34.92 -52.08
N LEU A 381 31.82 -33.67 -52.33
CA LEU A 381 30.47 -33.31 -52.85
C LEU A 381 30.25 -33.65 -54.32
N ALA A 382 31.32 -34.09 -55.01
CA ALA A 382 31.28 -34.58 -56.40
C ALA A 382 30.50 -33.67 -57.37
N LEU A 383 30.78 -32.37 -57.31
CA LEU A 383 30.19 -31.37 -58.22
C LEU A 383 30.84 -31.51 -59.59
N ALA A 384 30.24 -32.33 -60.47
CA ALA A 384 30.78 -32.66 -61.78
C ALA A 384 30.98 -31.41 -62.64
N GLY A 385 32.22 -31.15 -63.06
CA GLY A 385 32.57 -30.07 -63.96
C GLY A 385 32.97 -28.73 -63.34
N SER A 386 33.08 -28.67 -62.02
CA SER A 386 33.36 -27.42 -61.28
C SER A 386 34.75 -27.44 -60.63
N ALA A 387 35.79 -27.36 -61.42
CA ALA A 387 37.14 -27.15 -60.90
C ALA A 387 37.34 -25.65 -60.59
N PRO A 388 37.75 -25.26 -59.39
CA PRO A 388 38.01 -23.87 -59.07
C PRO A 388 39.23 -23.34 -59.89
N SER A 389 39.13 -22.14 -60.41
CA SER A 389 40.24 -21.50 -61.14
C SER A 389 41.37 -21.05 -60.21
N ALA A 390 41.04 -20.79 -58.94
CA ALA A 390 42.02 -20.45 -57.91
C ALA A 390 41.48 -20.85 -56.53
N ILE A 391 42.40 -21.31 -55.65
CA ILE A 391 42.15 -21.64 -54.26
C ILE A 391 43.05 -20.76 -53.39
N GLU A 392 42.47 -20.01 -52.50
CA GLU A 392 43.18 -19.19 -51.51
C GLU A 392 42.84 -19.68 -50.09
N TYR A 393 43.81 -19.82 -49.18
CA TYR A 393 43.60 -20.23 -47.82
C TYR A 393 44.19 -19.17 -46.90
N VAL A 394 43.38 -18.51 -46.09
CA VAL A 394 43.79 -17.48 -45.13
C VAL A 394 42.97 -17.63 -43.88
N ALA A 395 43.65 -17.69 -42.73
CA ALA A 395 43.02 -17.68 -41.38
C ALA A 395 41.89 -18.72 -41.20
N ASN A 396 42.15 -20.01 -41.54
CA ASN A 396 41.24 -21.13 -41.50
C ASN A 396 40.00 -20.99 -42.40
N GLU A 397 40.07 -20.14 -43.42
CA GLU A 397 39.01 -19.96 -44.41
C GLU A 397 39.57 -20.26 -45.78
N VAL A 398 38.89 -21.16 -46.53
CA VAL A 398 39.22 -21.47 -47.91
C VAL A 398 38.31 -20.68 -48.81
N ARG A 399 38.92 -19.95 -49.75
CA ARG A 399 38.23 -19.23 -50.82
C ARG A 399 38.46 -19.94 -52.13
N LEU A 400 37.39 -20.37 -52.77
CA LEU A 400 37.39 -20.99 -54.08
C LEU A 400 36.81 -19.99 -55.10
N LYS A 401 37.56 -19.75 -56.21
CA LYS A 401 37.16 -18.82 -57.26
C LYS A 401 36.83 -19.55 -58.57
N GLY A 402 35.90 -19.05 -59.35
CA GLY A 402 35.62 -19.53 -60.70
C GLY A 402 34.94 -20.91 -60.75
N LEU A 403 34.08 -21.20 -59.78
CA LEU A 403 33.38 -22.50 -59.72
C LEU A 403 32.22 -22.66 -60.70
N GLY A 404 31.67 -21.53 -61.23
CA GLY A 404 30.57 -21.54 -62.26
C GLY A 404 29.34 -22.34 -61.81
N LEU A 405 29.05 -22.46 -60.52
CA LEU A 405 27.93 -23.24 -60.00
C LEU A 405 26.58 -22.49 -60.09
N ALA A 406 25.54 -23.19 -60.51
CA ALA A 406 24.19 -22.65 -60.43
C ALA A 406 23.73 -22.41 -58.99
N ALA A 407 22.86 -21.42 -58.73
CA ALA A 407 22.42 -21.08 -57.39
C ALA A 407 21.80 -22.26 -56.59
N SER A 408 21.11 -23.17 -57.25
CA SER A 408 20.56 -24.39 -56.62
C SER A 408 21.63 -25.37 -56.20
N GLN A 409 22.68 -25.57 -57.03
CA GLN A 409 23.80 -26.43 -56.68
C GLN A 409 24.63 -25.87 -55.51
N MET A 410 24.74 -24.55 -55.46
CA MET A 410 25.39 -23.85 -54.35
C MET A 410 24.64 -24.05 -53.04
N ALA A 411 23.29 -23.92 -53.05
CA ALA A 411 22.46 -24.12 -51.89
C ALA A 411 22.55 -25.58 -51.34
N ASP A 412 22.55 -26.57 -52.25
CA ASP A 412 22.69 -27.98 -51.87
C ASP A 412 24.10 -28.28 -51.28
N ALA A 413 25.14 -27.71 -51.89
CA ALA A 413 26.49 -27.84 -51.41
C ALA A 413 26.69 -27.21 -50.03
N ALA A 414 26.14 -25.98 -49.85
CA ALA A 414 26.17 -25.30 -48.57
C ALA A 414 25.41 -26.08 -47.48
N GLY A 415 24.25 -26.66 -47.78
CA GLY A 415 23.49 -27.50 -46.87
C GLY A 415 24.28 -28.74 -46.41
N LYS A 416 24.96 -29.45 -47.35
CA LYS A 416 25.77 -30.63 -47.02
C LYS A 416 27.02 -30.26 -46.24
N LEU A 417 27.71 -29.17 -46.56
CA LEU A 417 28.88 -28.71 -45.79
C LEU A 417 28.50 -28.24 -44.42
N LYS A 418 27.33 -27.65 -44.23
CA LYS A 418 26.82 -27.27 -42.92
C LYS A 418 26.58 -28.48 -42.02
N THR A 419 26.08 -29.60 -42.52
CA THR A 419 25.94 -30.83 -41.74
C THR A 419 27.30 -31.43 -41.31
N GLN A 420 28.37 -31.08 -42.00
CA GLN A 420 29.75 -31.46 -41.69
C GLN A 420 30.48 -30.47 -40.78
N GLY A 421 29.77 -29.40 -40.31
CA GLY A 421 30.32 -28.39 -39.44
C GLY A 421 31.08 -27.26 -40.13
N TYR A 422 30.75 -26.96 -41.39
CA TYR A 422 31.32 -25.86 -42.12
C TYR A 422 30.29 -24.80 -42.46
N ALA A 423 30.60 -23.51 -42.23
CA ALA A 423 29.84 -22.39 -42.73
C ALA A 423 30.29 -22.03 -44.14
N VAL A 424 29.34 -21.91 -45.05
CA VAL A 424 29.60 -21.57 -46.47
C VAL A 424 28.94 -20.25 -46.80
N ARG A 425 29.73 -19.34 -47.43
CA ARG A 425 29.26 -18.05 -47.91
C ARG A 425 29.65 -17.86 -49.37
N ALA A 426 28.74 -17.48 -50.22
CA ALA A 426 28.99 -17.15 -51.58
C ALA A 426 28.97 -15.64 -51.81
N GLU A 427 30.02 -15.12 -52.49
CA GLU A 427 30.09 -13.70 -52.87
C GLU A 427 30.53 -13.62 -54.34
N GLY A 428 29.60 -13.32 -55.24
CA GLY A 428 29.86 -13.27 -56.66
C GLY A 428 30.35 -14.63 -57.20
N ASP A 429 31.52 -14.67 -57.80
CA ASP A 429 32.15 -15.88 -58.34
C ASP A 429 33.10 -16.60 -57.34
N SER A 430 33.03 -16.23 -56.05
CA SER A 430 33.87 -16.79 -55.02
C SER A 430 33.03 -17.46 -53.95
N VAL A 431 33.45 -18.62 -53.44
CA VAL A 431 32.87 -19.40 -52.34
C VAL A 431 33.84 -19.44 -51.17
N PHE A 432 33.38 -19.01 -50.01
CA PHE A 432 34.12 -19.02 -48.78
C PHE A 432 33.64 -20.17 -47.90
N ILE A 433 34.56 -21.01 -47.41
CA ILE A 433 34.26 -22.13 -46.56
C ILE A 433 35.10 -22.02 -45.32
N LYS A 434 34.44 -21.95 -44.15
CA LYS A 434 35.05 -21.82 -42.85
C LYS A 434 34.50 -22.87 -41.92
N PRO A 435 35.31 -23.53 -41.06
CA PRO A 435 34.76 -24.40 -40.00
C PRO A 435 33.86 -23.58 -39.10
N GLU A 436 32.64 -24.08 -38.84
CA GLU A 436 31.77 -23.52 -37.82
C GLU A 436 32.46 -23.75 -36.49
N ALA A 437 32.79 -22.66 -35.76
CA ALA A 437 33.46 -22.75 -34.48
C ALA A 437 32.64 -23.69 -33.58
N ASP A 438 33.26 -24.72 -33.07
CA ASP A 438 32.66 -25.68 -32.15
C ASP A 438 32.05 -24.90 -30.97
N SER A 439 30.73 -24.73 -30.95
CA SER A 439 29.98 -24.00 -29.93
C SER A 439 29.96 -24.77 -28.57
N GLY A 440 30.87 -25.70 -28.43
CA GLY A 440 30.99 -26.61 -27.31
C GLY A 440 31.47 -26.01 -25.98
N PHE A 441 31.87 -24.73 -25.90
CA PHE A 441 32.21 -24.09 -24.61
C PHE A 441 31.90 -22.60 -24.59
N ALA A 442 30.66 -22.22 -24.89
CA ALA A 442 30.16 -20.95 -24.48
C ALA A 442 29.71 -21.08 -23.00
N VAL A 443 30.58 -20.74 -22.06
CA VAL A 443 30.20 -20.45 -20.68
C VAL A 443 29.23 -19.27 -20.74
N GLN A 444 27.93 -19.54 -20.58
CA GLN A 444 26.94 -18.51 -20.34
C GLN A 444 27.25 -17.83 -18.99
N GLY A 445 28.08 -16.81 -19.03
CA GLY A 445 28.15 -15.81 -17.98
C GLY A 445 26.97 -14.87 -18.15
N LYS A 446 25.90 -15.06 -17.37
CA LYS A 446 24.83 -14.07 -17.19
C LYS A 446 25.26 -13.13 -16.05
N PRO A 447 25.09 -11.79 -16.20
CA PRO A 447 25.50 -10.79 -15.21
C PRO A 447 24.71 -10.87 -13.90
#